data_52b3b65ab594ea27bb3ef95be2bb6ab2
#
_entry.id   52b3b65ab594ea27bb3ef95be2bb6ab2
#
_cell.length_a   1.000
_cell.length_b   1.000
_cell.length_c   1.000
_cell.angle_alpha   90.00
_cell.angle_beta   90.00
_cell.angle_gamma   90.00
#
_symmetry.space_group_name_H-M   'P 1'
#
loop_
_entity.id
_entity.type
_entity.pdbx_description
1 polymer ?
#
loop_
_entity_poly.entity_id
_entity_poly.type
_entity_poly.pdbx_seq_one_letter_code
_entity_poly.pdbx_strand_id
1 'polypeptide(L)'
;QMDKLRQLAGMPVVYVTRTLASYERKRLIEQKVPFLVPGNQLYLPDLGIDLREYFRKPTGAAQTALSPATQAMLIAVLLRRPWRTEWQPAEVVGELGYTPMTLSRAVKELTAAGIATLRTEGRVRSLHTERTAAQTWEHARPMLRSPVKRRVWMLPPPKSRPRPLRLAGLSALARYSMLTEPQWLTYAVGQAEWKAATQAGFETLPEPLPGACEW
;
A
#
# COMPACT_ATOMS: atom_id res chain seq x y z
N GLN A 1 3.33 -13.51 38.25
CA GLN A 1 3.17 -12.09 38.71
C GLN A 1 1.73 -11.77 39.11
N MET A 2 0.71 -12.14 38.34
CA MET A 2 -0.70 -11.87 38.65
C MET A 2 -1.17 -12.54 39.95
N ASP A 3 -0.74 -13.78 40.22
CA ASP A 3 -1.11 -14.50 41.45
C ASP A 3 -0.53 -13.84 42.69
N LYS A 4 0.68 -13.30 42.61
CA LYS A 4 1.26 -12.49 43.70
C LYS A 4 0.48 -11.21 43.94
N LEU A 5 0.01 -10.55 42.88
CA LEU A 5 -0.82 -9.36 42.98
C LEU A 5 -2.19 -9.65 43.62
N ARG A 6 -2.82 -10.78 43.24
CA ARG A 6 -4.07 -11.26 43.83
C ARG A 6 -3.92 -11.54 45.35
N GLN A 7 -2.83 -12.19 45.74
CA GLN A 7 -2.52 -12.49 47.14
C GLN A 7 -2.28 -11.19 47.97
N LEU A 8 -1.57 -10.23 47.37
CA LEU A 8 -1.29 -8.95 48.03
C LEU A 8 -2.52 -8.04 48.13
N ALA A 9 -3.37 -8.05 47.10
CA ALA A 9 -4.55 -7.18 47.05
C ALA A 9 -5.75 -7.70 47.87
N GLY A 10 -5.81 -9.01 48.14
CA GLY A 10 -6.95 -9.66 48.78
C GLY A 10 -8.27 -9.56 48.01
N MET A 11 -8.20 -9.19 46.71
CA MET A 11 -9.34 -8.97 45.85
C MET A 11 -9.02 -9.40 44.37
N PRO A 12 -10.04 -9.59 43.53
CA PRO A 12 -9.84 -9.87 42.12
C PRO A 12 -9.05 -8.75 41.44
N VAL A 13 -8.01 -9.12 40.65
CA VAL A 13 -7.15 -8.18 39.92
C VAL A 13 -7.38 -8.37 38.43
N VAL A 14 -7.64 -7.26 37.72
CA VAL A 14 -7.86 -7.24 36.25
C VAL A 14 -6.73 -6.44 35.59
N TYR A 15 -6.13 -7.01 34.58
CA TYR A 15 -5.12 -6.33 33.76
C TYR A 15 -5.81 -5.35 32.78
N VAL A 16 -5.51 -4.05 32.87
CA VAL A 16 -6.07 -3.03 31.98
C VAL A 16 -4.99 -2.48 31.08
N THR A 17 -5.23 -2.49 29.78
CA THR A 17 -4.33 -1.91 28.77
C THR A 17 -5.11 -1.27 27.62
N ARG A 18 -4.51 -0.29 26.96
CA ARG A 18 -5.14 0.37 25.80
C ARG A 18 -5.08 -0.47 24.53
N THR A 19 -4.05 -1.28 24.37
CA THR A 19 -3.83 -2.13 23.19
C THR A 19 -3.27 -3.47 23.64
N LEU A 20 -3.60 -4.53 22.90
CA LEU A 20 -3.13 -5.88 23.17
C LEU A 20 -2.85 -6.58 21.84
N ALA A 21 -1.62 -7.04 21.64
CA ALA A 21 -1.26 -7.80 20.46
C ALA A 21 -1.96 -9.17 20.44
N SER A 22 -2.20 -9.72 19.25
CA SER A 22 -2.93 -10.99 19.13
C SER A 22 -2.28 -12.14 19.87
N TYR A 23 -0.94 -12.21 19.90
CA TYR A 23 -0.20 -13.25 20.60
C TYR A 23 -0.28 -13.09 22.14
N GLU A 24 -0.22 -11.85 22.64
CA GLU A 24 -0.38 -11.56 24.07
C GLU A 24 -1.78 -11.91 24.57
N ARG A 25 -2.79 -11.55 23.76
CA ARG A 25 -4.18 -11.90 24.03
C ARG A 25 -4.38 -13.40 24.15
N LYS A 26 -3.86 -14.16 23.17
CA LYS A 26 -3.93 -15.62 23.18
C LYS A 26 -3.33 -16.18 24.47
N ARG A 27 -2.16 -15.69 24.86
CA ARG A 27 -1.46 -16.12 26.07
C ARG A 27 -2.24 -15.80 27.36
N LEU A 28 -2.84 -14.59 27.43
CA LEU A 28 -3.64 -14.19 28.60
C LEU A 28 -4.91 -15.06 28.74
N ILE A 29 -5.56 -15.41 27.63
CA ILE A 29 -6.73 -16.29 27.60
C ILE A 29 -6.33 -17.71 28.02
N GLU A 30 -5.24 -18.27 27.49
CA GLU A 30 -4.72 -19.59 27.83
C GLU A 30 -4.38 -19.69 29.33
N GLN A 31 -3.85 -18.61 29.91
CA GLN A 31 -3.51 -18.51 31.33
C GLN A 31 -4.69 -18.08 32.20
N LYS A 32 -5.89 -17.93 31.65
CA LYS A 32 -7.10 -17.46 32.35
C LYS A 32 -6.88 -16.16 33.14
N VAL A 33 -6.03 -15.27 32.62
CA VAL A 33 -5.77 -13.96 33.24
C VAL A 33 -6.87 -12.98 32.84
N PRO A 34 -7.63 -12.40 33.81
CA PRO A 34 -8.64 -11.42 33.49
C PRO A 34 -8.01 -10.13 32.95
N PHE A 35 -8.57 -9.59 31.86
CA PHE A 35 -8.10 -8.35 31.28
C PHE A 35 -9.23 -7.52 30.68
N LEU A 36 -8.97 -6.21 30.59
CA LEU A 36 -9.83 -5.22 29.94
C LEU A 36 -9.01 -4.40 28.93
N VAL A 37 -9.48 -4.38 27.69
CA VAL A 37 -9.04 -3.44 26.65
C VAL A 37 -10.22 -2.53 26.35
N PRO A 38 -10.26 -1.29 26.87
CA PRO A 38 -11.39 -0.39 26.68
C PRO A 38 -11.79 -0.22 25.23
N GLY A 39 -13.07 -0.37 24.92
CA GLY A 39 -13.59 -0.29 23.56
C GLY A 39 -13.18 -1.45 22.65
N ASN A 40 -12.70 -2.58 23.17
CA ASN A 40 -12.32 -3.73 22.36
C ASN A 40 -12.71 -5.09 22.99
N GLN A 41 -12.26 -5.39 24.20
CA GLN A 41 -12.53 -6.68 24.84
C GLN A 41 -12.52 -6.60 26.36
N LEU A 42 -13.47 -7.28 26.98
CA LEU A 42 -13.53 -7.58 28.41
C LEU A 42 -13.47 -9.11 28.57
N TYR A 43 -12.47 -9.60 29.26
CA TYR A 43 -12.29 -11.02 29.56
C TYR A 43 -12.19 -11.21 31.06
N LEU A 44 -13.22 -11.79 31.67
CA LEU A 44 -13.30 -12.08 33.11
C LEU A 44 -13.68 -13.57 33.27
N PRO A 45 -12.71 -14.49 33.23
CA PRO A 45 -12.99 -15.95 33.23
C PRO A 45 -13.68 -16.41 34.51
N ASP A 46 -13.39 -15.81 35.65
CA ASP A 46 -14.01 -16.14 36.95
C ASP A 46 -15.52 -15.83 36.97
N LEU A 47 -15.99 -14.93 36.10
CA LEU A 47 -17.41 -14.57 35.91
C LEU A 47 -18.00 -15.16 34.63
N GLY A 48 -17.24 -15.96 33.89
CA GLY A 48 -17.69 -16.50 32.60
C GLY A 48 -17.88 -15.43 31.49
N ILE A 49 -17.27 -14.26 31.63
CA ILE A 49 -17.44 -13.12 30.70
C ILE A 49 -16.30 -13.08 29.69
N ASP A 50 -16.62 -13.22 28.40
CA ASP A 50 -15.73 -12.91 27.27
C ASP A 50 -16.51 -12.06 26.26
N LEU A 51 -16.55 -10.76 26.50
CA LEU A 51 -17.19 -9.78 25.61
C LEU A 51 -16.14 -9.22 24.65
N ARG A 52 -16.34 -9.47 23.36
CA ARG A 52 -15.50 -8.92 22.28
C ARG A 52 -16.34 -8.01 21.42
N GLU A 53 -15.98 -6.74 21.40
CA GLU A 53 -16.48 -5.85 20.39
C GLU A 53 -15.56 -5.92 19.17
N TYR A 54 -16.05 -6.56 18.12
CA TYR A 54 -15.44 -6.46 16.81
C TYR A 54 -15.80 -5.09 16.21
N PHE A 55 -15.18 -4.04 16.68
CA PHE A 55 -15.12 -2.85 15.89
C PHE A 55 -14.28 -3.19 14.65
N ARG A 56 -14.93 -3.59 13.57
CA ARG A 56 -14.36 -3.25 12.27
C ARG A 56 -14.13 -1.76 12.36
N LYS A 57 -12.85 -1.34 12.46
CA LYS A 57 -12.51 0.06 12.22
C LYS A 57 -13.32 0.44 10.99
N PRO A 58 -14.24 1.41 11.09
CA PRO A 58 -14.94 1.84 9.89
C PRO A 58 -13.83 2.17 8.91
N THR A 59 -13.82 1.52 7.77
CA THR A 59 -12.95 1.85 6.64
C THR A 59 -13.34 3.23 6.07
N GLY A 60 -13.91 4.08 6.88
CA GLY A 60 -14.49 5.37 6.64
C GLY A 60 -13.79 6.55 7.30
N ALA A 61 -12.65 6.39 7.94
CA ALA A 61 -11.70 7.50 7.95
C ALA A 61 -11.31 7.70 6.49
N ALA A 62 -11.66 8.85 5.93
CA ALA A 62 -11.40 9.22 4.55
C ALA A 62 -10.01 8.72 4.17
N GLN A 63 -9.97 7.74 3.28
CA GLN A 63 -8.71 7.13 2.87
C GLN A 63 -7.99 8.22 2.09
N THR A 64 -7.13 8.97 2.78
CA THR A 64 -6.44 10.14 2.24
C THR A 64 -5.52 9.79 1.08
N ALA A 65 -5.29 8.50 0.84
CA ALA A 65 -4.46 8.06 -0.27
C ALA A 65 -4.92 6.69 -0.81
N LEU A 66 -4.87 6.54 -2.13
CA LEU A 66 -5.19 5.30 -2.84
C LEU A 66 -4.19 4.19 -2.48
N SER A 67 -4.66 2.94 -2.47
CA SER A 67 -3.75 1.80 -2.36
C SER A 67 -2.87 1.68 -3.62
N PRO A 68 -1.67 1.09 -3.52
CA PRO A 68 -0.78 0.94 -4.68
C PRO A 68 -1.43 0.24 -5.87
N ALA A 69 -2.27 -0.76 -5.62
CA ALA A 69 -2.97 -1.49 -6.67
C ALA A 69 -4.04 -0.61 -7.36
N THR A 70 -4.81 0.14 -6.58
CA THR A 70 -5.80 1.08 -7.10
C THR A 70 -5.15 2.20 -7.91
N GLN A 71 -4.04 2.72 -7.42
CA GLN A 71 -3.24 3.72 -8.12
C GLN A 71 -2.70 3.19 -9.45
N ALA A 72 -2.14 1.97 -9.47
CA ALA A 72 -1.64 1.36 -10.71
C ALA A 72 -2.77 1.15 -11.72
N MET A 73 -3.95 0.70 -11.26
CA MET A 73 -5.12 0.54 -12.11
C MET A 73 -5.60 1.88 -12.70
N LEU A 74 -5.67 2.93 -11.89
CA LEU A 74 -6.04 4.27 -12.35
C LEU A 74 -5.05 4.80 -13.39
N ILE A 75 -3.75 4.67 -13.16
CA ILE A 75 -2.70 5.09 -14.09
C ILE A 75 -2.81 4.31 -15.41
N ALA A 76 -3.00 2.99 -15.35
CA ALA A 76 -3.16 2.16 -16.54
C ALA A 76 -4.34 2.63 -17.41
N VAL A 77 -5.47 2.98 -16.77
CA VAL A 77 -6.63 3.53 -17.49
C VAL A 77 -6.34 4.91 -18.09
N LEU A 78 -5.70 5.80 -17.32
CA LEU A 78 -5.37 7.16 -17.77
C LEU A 78 -4.38 7.18 -18.95
N LEU A 79 -3.55 6.16 -19.09
CA LEU A 79 -2.60 6.01 -20.21
C LEU A 79 -3.23 5.47 -21.49
N ARG A 80 -4.45 4.93 -21.43
CA ARG A 80 -5.13 4.40 -22.64
C ARG A 80 -5.49 5.49 -23.61
N ARG A 81 -5.37 5.20 -24.91
CA ARG A 81 -5.76 6.10 -26.00
C ARG A 81 -6.67 5.33 -26.98
N PRO A 82 -7.79 5.88 -27.41
CA PRO A 82 -8.40 7.15 -26.96
C PRO A 82 -8.88 7.05 -25.51
N TRP A 83 -9.01 8.19 -24.81
CA TRP A 83 -9.61 8.26 -23.50
C TRP A 83 -11.08 7.84 -23.56
N ARG A 84 -11.48 6.98 -22.62
CA ARG A 84 -12.89 6.56 -22.46
C ARG A 84 -13.38 6.97 -21.08
N THR A 85 -14.55 7.57 -21.03
CA THR A 85 -15.23 7.95 -19.79
C THR A 85 -15.81 6.75 -19.06
N GLU A 86 -15.96 5.64 -19.74
CA GLU A 86 -16.42 4.37 -19.20
C GLU A 86 -15.45 3.24 -19.55
N TRP A 87 -15.15 2.39 -18.58
CA TRP A 87 -14.21 1.29 -18.72
C TRP A 87 -14.53 0.14 -17.76
N GLN A 88 -14.22 -1.06 -18.17
CA GLN A 88 -14.42 -2.25 -17.37
C GLN A 88 -13.15 -2.54 -16.55
N PRO A 89 -13.26 -2.57 -15.21
CA PRO A 89 -12.12 -2.88 -14.36
C PRO A 89 -11.44 -4.22 -14.67
N ALA A 90 -12.20 -5.21 -15.16
CA ALA A 90 -11.69 -6.52 -15.53
C ALA A 90 -10.65 -6.48 -16.66
N GLU A 91 -10.78 -5.55 -17.60
CA GLU A 91 -9.84 -5.38 -18.71
C GLU A 91 -8.44 -4.98 -18.24
N VAL A 92 -8.38 -4.14 -17.19
CA VAL A 92 -7.12 -3.64 -16.64
C VAL A 92 -6.45 -4.68 -15.74
N VAL A 93 -7.25 -5.51 -15.08
CA VAL A 93 -6.77 -6.52 -14.13
C VAL A 93 -5.94 -7.59 -14.84
N GLY A 94 -6.36 -8.02 -16.02
CA GLY A 94 -5.59 -8.98 -16.83
C GLY A 94 -4.20 -8.46 -17.18
N GLU A 95 -4.10 -7.18 -17.54
CA GLU A 95 -2.84 -6.51 -17.88
C GLU A 95 -1.90 -6.37 -16.67
N LEU A 96 -2.45 -6.11 -15.49
CA LEU A 96 -1.69 -5.89 -14.26
C LEU A 96 -1.42 -7.17 -13.45
N GLY A 97 -2.00 -8.30 -13.85
CA GLY A 97 -1.87 -9.58 -13.13
C GLY A 97 -2.49 -9.58 -11.74
N TYR A 98 -3.53 -8.78 -11.51
CA TYR A 98 -4.19 -8.68 -10.20
C TYR A 98 -5.29 -9.73 -10.03
N THR A 99 -5.61 -10.03 -8.77
CA THR A 99 -6.70 -10.95 -8.42
C THR A 99 -8.06 -10.25 -8.44
N PRO A 100 -9.18 -10.99 -8.60
CA PRO A 100 -10.53 -10.43 -8.50
C PRO A 100 -10.82 -9.71 -7.17
N MET A 101 -10.19 -10.16 -6.08
CA MET A 101 -10.31 -9.49 -4.78
C MET A 101 -9.63 -8.13 -4.77
N THR A 102 -8.44 -8.02 -5.36
CA THR A 102 -7.72 -6.75 -5.53
C THR A 102 -8.55 -5.79 -6.37
N LEU A 103 -9.15 -6.27 -7.45
CA LEU A 103 -10.07 -5.52 -8.28
C LEU A 103 -11.26 -4.96 -7.49
N SER A 104 -11.93 -5.81 -6.74
CA SER A 104 -13.11 -5.40 -5.95
C SER A 104 -12.77 -4.31 -4.93
N ARG A 105 -11.57 -4.38 -4.33
CA ARG A 105 -11.07 -3.34 -3.42
C ARG A 105 -10.77 -2.04 -4.15
N ALA A 106 -10.10 -2.12 -5.30
CA ALA A 106 -9.75 -0.95 -6.10
C ALA A 106 -11.00 -0.22 -6.62
N VAL A 107 -12.03 -0.94 -7.06
CA VAL A 107 -13.32 -0.36 -7.45
C VAL A 107 -13.95 0.40 -6.28
N LYS A 108 -13.99 -0.19 -5.08
CA LYS A 108 -14.51 0.48 -3.87
C LYS A 108 -13.72 1.72 -3.51
N GLU A 109 -12.39 1.70 -3.63
CA GLU A 109 -11.54 2.86 -3.35
C GLU A 109 -11.78 3.98 -4.36
N LEU A 110 -11.85 3.69 -5.66
CA LEU A 110 -12.11 4.69 -6.70
C LEU A 110 -13.49 5.34 -6.55
N THR A 111 -14.52 4.56 -6.20
CA THR A 111 -15.85 5.10 -5.93
C THR A 111 -15.91 5.92 -4.66
N ALA A 112 -15.30 5.45 -3.58
CA ALA A 112 -15.22 6.18 -2.31
C ALA A 112 -14.44 7.50 -2.44
N ALA A 113 -13.42 7.53 -3.29
CA ALA A 113 -12.64 8.73 -3.61
C ALA A 113 -13.33 9.69 -4.59
N GLY A 114 -14.53 9.36 -5.09
CA GLY A 114 -15.26 10.17 -6.06
C GLY A 114 -14.53 10.32 -7.41
N ILE A 115 -13.61 9.40 -7.72
CA ILE A 115 -12.87 9.40 -9.01
C ILE A 115 -13.75 8.85 -10.11
N ALA A 116 -14.54 7.82 -9.82
CA ALA A 116 -15.47 7.21 -10.75
C ALA A 116 -16.73 6.70 -10.01
N THR A 117 -17.82 6.53 -10.74
CA THR A 117 -19.06 5.90 -10.27
C THR A 117 -19.16 4.48 -10.81
N LEU A 118 -19.61 3.55 -9.99
CA LEU A 118 -19.85 2.17 -10.41
C LEU A 118 -21.22 2.05 -11.07
N ARG A 119 -21.24 1.59 -12.31
CA ARG A 119 -22.47 1.20 -13.02
C ARG A 119 -22.51 -0.32 -13.14
N THR A 120 -23.69 -0.89 -12.99
CA THR A 120 -23.90 -2.33 -13.12
C THR A 120 -25.05 -2.57 -14.08
N GLU A 121 -24.79 -3.23 -15.19
CA GLU A 121 -25.78 -3.62 -16.18
C GLU A 121 -25.77 -5.16 -16.28
N GLY A 122 -26.75 -5.79 -15.67
CA GLY A 122 -26.79 -7.25 -15.56
C GLY A 122 -25.57 -7.78 -14.80
N ARG A 123 -24.71 -8.55 -15.48
CA ARG A 123 -23.47 -9.10 -14.91
C ARG A 123 -22.23 -8.24 -15.17
N VAL A 124 -22.36 -7.21 -15.99
CA VAL A 124 -21.25 -6.33 -16.37
C VAL A 124 -21.14 -5.19 -15.36
N ARG A 125 -19.93 -4.97 -14.88
CA ARG A 125 -19.60 -3.83 -14.01
C ARG A 125 -18.67 -2.91 -14.74
N SER A 126 -19.06 -1.64 -14.87
CA SER A 126 -18.23 -0.58 -15.45
C SER A 126 -17.99 0.54 -14.44
N LEU A 127 -16.87 1.23 -14.57
CA LEU A 127 -16.59 2.47 -13.88
C LEU A 127 -16.76 3.61 -14.87
N HIS A 128 -17.52 4.62 -14.46
CA HIS A 128 -17.81 5.79 -15.26
C HIS A 128 -17.29 7.05 -14.58
N THR A 129 -16.73 7.96 -15.38
CA THR A 129 -16.37 9.31 -14.96
C THR A 129 -16.78 10.32 -16.02
N GLU A 130 -17.30 11.46 -15.60
CA GLU A 130 -17.64 12.56 -16.50
C GLU A 130 -16.43 13.45 -16.84
N ARG A 131 -15.30 13.20 -16.18
CA ARG A 131 -14.09 14.00 -16.31
C ARG A 131 -13.25 13.56 -17.51
N THR A 132 -12.54 14.50 -18.08
CA THR A 132 -11.44 14.20 -19.02
C THR A 132 -10.30 13.49 -18.29
N ALA A 133 -9.36 12.88 -19.04
CA ALA A 133 -8.18 12.24 -18.44
C ALA A 133 -7.38 13.23 -17.56
N ALA A 134 -7.18 14.46 -18.03
CA ALA A 134 -6.47 15.50 -17.27
C ALA A 134 -7.20 15.90 -15.98
N GLN A 135 -8.52 16.10 -16.05
CA GLN A 135 -9.34 16.41 -14.88
C GLN A 135 -9.36 15.26 -13.87
N THR A 136 -9.42 14.02 -14.36
CA THR A 136 -9.37 12.82 -13.49
C THR A 136 -8.01 12.71 -12.80
N TRP A 137 -6.92 12.99 -13.52
CA TRP A 137 -5.58 13.04 -12.95
C TRP A 137 -5.46 14.11 -11.86
N GLU A 138 -5.86 15.36 -12.14
CA GLU A 138 -5.77 16.44 -11.14
C GLU A 138 -6.61 16.15 -9.89
N HIS A 139 -7.79 15.56 -10.06
CA HIS A 139 -8.62 15.14 -8.93
C HIS A 139 -7.98 14.04 -8.10
N ALA A 140 -7.33 13.05 -8.74
CA ALA A 140 -6.70 11.92 -8.07
C ALA A 140 -5.33 12.28 -7.46
N ARG A 141 -4.61 13.27 -8.00
CA ARG A 141 -3.23 13.62 -7.66
C ARG A 141 -2.97 13.75 -6.15
N PRO A 142 -3.82 14.42 -5.35
CA PRO A 142 -3.61 14.53 -3.91
C PRO A 142 -3.68 13.18 -3.16
N MET A 143 -4.33 12.19 -3.76
CA MET A 143 -4.54 10.86 -3.18
C MET A 143 -3.48 9.85 -3.64
N LEU A 144 -2.57 10.24 -4.54
CA LEU A 144 -1.51 9.37 -5.04
C LEU A 144 -0.34 9.30 -4.07
N ARG A 145 0.32 8.16 -4.05
CA ARG A 145 1.52 7.91 -3.25
C ARG A 145 2.71 7.66 -4.17
N SER A 146 3.88 8.08 -3.74
CA SER A 146 5.10 7.65 -4.41
C SER A 146 5.27 6.13 -4.29
N PRO A 147 5.44 5.39 -5.39
CA PRO A 147 5.75 3.97 -5.35
C PRO A 147 7.20 3.70 -4.92
N VAL A 148 8.04 4.74 -4.90
CA VAL A 148 9.46 4.64 -4.57
C VAL A 148 9.62 4.42 -3.08
N LYS A 149 10.14 3.25 -2.70
CA LYS A 149 10.42 2.90 -1.30
C LYS A 149 11.84 3.29 -0.89
N ARG A 150 12.79 3.21 -1.83
CA ARG A 150 14.20 3.47 -1.59
C ARG A 150 14.85 3.99 -2.86
N ARG A 151 15.81 4.89 -2.73
CA ARG A 151 16.73 5.31 -3.78
C ARG A 151 18.12 4.87 -3.39
N VAL A 152 18.88 4.40 -4.36
CA VAL A 152 20.27 3.96 -4.16
C VAL A 152 21.09 4.39 -5.36
N TRP A 153 22.34 4.72 -5.11
CA TRP A 153 23.33 4.95 -6.15
C TRP A 153 24.09 3.65 -6.38
N MET A 154 24.37 3.36 -7.64
CA MET A 154 25.02 2.13 -8.06
C MET A 154 26.06 2.42 -9.13
N LEU A 155 27.14 1.64 -9.14
CA LEU A 155 28.04 1.60 -10.28
C LEU A 155 27.30 1.12 -11.54
N PRO A 156 27.74 1.54 -12.75
CA PRO A 156 27.18 1.03 -13.98
C PRO A 156 27.16 -0.49 -13.96
N PRO A 157 26.05 -1.10 -14.41
CA PRO A 157 25.92 -2.56 -14.37
C PRO A 157 27.00 -3.22 -15.22
N PRO A 158 27.51 -4.39 -14.82
CA PRO A 158 28.39 -5.19 -15.66
C PRO A 158 27.77 -5.42 -17.04
N LYS A 159 28.58 -5.67 -18.07
CA LYS A 159 28.13 -5.84 -19.46
C LYS A 159 27.04 -6.90 -19.65
N SER A 160 26.88 -7.85 -18.74
CA SER A 160 25.81 -8.85 -18.72
C SER A 160 24.56 -8.29 -18.01
N ARG A 161 23.64 -7.69 -18.74
CA ARG A 161 22.33 -7.24 -18.21
C ARG A 161 21.35 -8.40 -18.21
N PRO A 162 20.82 -8.87 -17.07
CA PRO A 162 19.82 -9.95 -17.08
C PRO A 162 18.47 -9.52 -17.66
N ARG A 163 18.11 -8.22 -17.60
CA ARG A 163 16.88 -7.64 -18.19
C ARG A 163 17.06 -6.15 -18.48
N PRO A 164 16.36 -5.59 -19.49
CA PRO A 164 16.37 -4.16 -19.74
C PRO A 164 15.78 -3.41 -18.54
N LEU A 165 16.58 -2.58 -17.89
CA LEU A 165 16.13 -1.69 -16.85
C LEU A 165 15.21 -0.61 -17.43
N ARG A 166 14.14 -0.27 -16.73
CA ARG A 166 13.20 0.77 -17.17
C ARG A 166 13.66 2.12 -16.64
N LEU A 167 13.78 3.10 -17.52
CA LEU A 167 14.05 4.47 -17.10
C LEU A 167 12.94 4.98 -16.15
N ALA A 168 13.32 5.79 -15.18
CA ALA A 168 12.44 6.38 -14.19
C ALA A 168 12.80 7.84 -13.90
N GLY A 169 11.96 8.53 -13.14
CA GLY A 169 12.20 9.90 -12.72
C GLY A 169 12.47 10.85 -13.90
N LEU A 170 13.45 11.72 -13.74
CA LEU A 170 13.82 12.70 -14.77
C LEU A 170 14.34 12.05 -16.05
N SER A 171 15.04 10.92 -15.96
CA SER A 171 15.53 10.19 -17.15
C SER A 171 14.38 9.65 -18.00
N ALA A 172 13.31 9.17 -17.39
CA ALA A 172 12.11 8.78 -18.13
C ALA A 172 11.38 10.00 -18.70
N LEU A 173 11.26 11.08 -17.91
CA LEU A 173 10.55 12.29 -18.30
C LEU A 173 11.21 12.97 -19.49
N ALA A 174 12.55 13.01 -19.55
CA ALA A 174 13.30 13.56 -20.67
C ALA A 174 12.98 12.87 -22.01
N ARG A 175 12.60 11.58 -22.00
CA ARG A 175 12.18 10.84 -23.21
C ARG A 175 10.82 11.25 -23.76
N TYR A 176 9.99 11.90 -22.94
CA TYR A 176 8.62 12.30 -23.29
C TYR A 176 8.40 13.82 -23.26
N SER A 177 9.45 14.59 -23.02
CA SER A 177 9.38 16.04 -22.90
C SER A 177 10.63 16.70 -23.49
N MET A 178 10.67 18.02 -23.49
CA MET A 178 11.84 18.82 -23.91
C MET A 178 12.87 19.03 -22.78
N LEU A 179 12.76 18.30 -21.68
CA LEU A 179 13.74 18.38 -20.60
C LEU A 179 15.06 17.74 -21.02
N THR A 180 16.14 18.40 -20.64
CA THR A 180 17.50 17.84 -20.83
C THR A 180 17.64 16.54 -20.03
N GLU A 181 18.25 15.53 -20.63
CA GLU A 181 18.53 14.28 -19.96
C GLU A 181 19.47 14.53 -18.76
N PRO A 182 19.17 14.00 -17.58
CA PRO A 182 20.04 14.21 -16.42
C PRO A 182 21.37 13.50 -16.62
N GLN A 183 22.43 14.03 -16.05
CA GLN A 183 23.79 13.47 -16.11
C GLN A 183 23.81 12.00 -15.65
N TRP A 184 23.03 11.68 -14.62
CA TRP A 184 22.91 10.33 -14.06
C TRP A 184 21.57 9.70 -14.42
N LEU A 185 21.62 8.57 -15.11
CA LEU A 185 20.41 7.87 -15.49
C LEU A 185 19.76 7.21 -14.28
N THR A 186 18.47 7.43 -14.14
CA THR A 186 17.65 6.82 -13.09
C THR A 186 16.83 5.67 -13.67
N TYR A 187 16.86 4.54 -13.00
CA TYR A 187 16.12 3.34 -13.37
C TYR A 187 15.15 2.92 -12.27
N ALA A 188 14.01 2.36 -12.65
CA ALA A 188 13.09 1.69 -11.74
C ALA A 188 13.35 0.20 -11.74
N VAL A 189 13.44 -0.38 -10.55
CA VAL A 189 13.58 -1.83 -10.37
C VAL A 189 12.56 -2.31 -9.33
N GLY A 190 11.97 -3.48 -9.58
CA GLY A 190 11.11 -4.15 -8.61
C GLY A 190 11.92 -4.83 -7.50
N GLN A 191 11.24 -5.25 -6.44
CA GLN A 191 11.90 -5.89 -5.30
C GLN A 191 12.61 -7.19 -5.67
N ALA A 192 12.04 -7.98 -6.60
CA ALA A 192 12.65 -9.23 -7.06
C ALA A 192 13.93 -8.97 -7.88
N GLU A 193 13.87 -8.00 -8.79
CA GLU A 193 15.01 -7.58 -9.61
C GLU A 193 16.12 -6.98 -8.73
N TRP A 194 15.75 -6.19 -7.72
CA TRP A 194 16.69 -5.66 -6.74
C TRP A 194 17.42 -6.77 -5.98
N LYS A 195 16.71 -7.78 -5.49
CA LYS A 195 17.33 -8.95 -4.83
C LYS A 195 18.29 -9.68 -5.76
N ALA A 196 17.89 -9.90 -7.01
CA ALA A 196 18.75 -10.53 -8.01
C ALA A 196 20.01 -9.71 -8.30
N ALA A 197 19.88 -8.38 -8.43
CA ALA A 197 21.02 -7.49 -8.63
C ALA A 197 21.98 -7.54 -7.43
N THR A 198 21.47 -7.48 -6.20
CA THR A 198 22.32 -7.56 -4.99
C THR A 198 23.07 -8.89 -4.91
N GLN A 199 22.42 -10.00 -5.28
CA GLN A 199 23.06 -11.32 -5.34
C GLN A 199 24.10 -11.43 -6.46
N ALA A 200 23.94 -10.67 -7.54
CA ALA A 200 24.90 -10.59 -8.64
C ALA A 200 26.11 -9.68 -8.37
N GLY A 201 26.25 -9.18 -7.14
CA GLY A 201 27.41 -8.40 -6.72
C GLY A 201 27.38 -6.93 -7.12
N PHE A 202 26.20 -6.36 -7.37
CA PHE A 202 26.10 -4.91 -7.59
C PHE A 202 26.44 -4.16 -6.30
N GLU A 203 27.39 -3.27 -6.38
CA GLU A 203 27.78 -2.42 -5.26
C GLU A 203 26.92 -1.15 -5.20
N THR A 204 26.45 -0.84 -4.01
CA THR A 204 25.76 0.42 -3.74
C THR A 204 26.79 1.48 -3.31
N LEU A 205 26.68 2.66 -3.89
CA LEU A 205 27.52 3.81 -3.54
C LEU A 205 26.77 4.73 -2.56
N PRO A 206 27.50 5.52 -1.76
CA PRO A 206 26.92 6.64 -1.04
C PRO A 206 26.34 7.66 -2.04
N GLU A 207 25.38 8.45 -1.59
CA GLU A 207 24.84 9.54 -2.41
C GLU A 207 25.97 10.54 -2.73
N PRO A 208 26.19 10.87 -4.03
CA PRO A 208 27.21 11.83 -4.39
C PRO A 208 26.88 13.22 -3.80
N LEU A 209 27.88 13.90 -3.30
CA LEU A 209 27.72 15.27 -2.80
C LEU A 209 27.27 16.19 -3.94
N PRO A 210 26.40 17.18 -3.66
CA PRO A 210 26.02 18.18 -4.65
C PRO A 210 27.28 18.90 -5.17
N GLY A 211 27.49 18.86 -6.49
CA GLY A 211 28.69 19.43 -7.13
C GLY A 211 29.87 18.46 -7.30
N ALA A 212 29.80 17.24 -6.79
CA ALA A 212 30.77 16.19 -7.12
C ALA A 212 30.46 15.63 -8.52
N CYS A 213 30.77 16.38 -9.55
CA CYS A 213 30.64 15.99 -10.94
C CYS A 213 32.03 15.78 -11.47
N GLU A 214 32.46 14.55 -11.49
CA GLU A 214 33.47 14.04 -12.42
C GLU A 214 33.94 12.69 -11.88
N TRP A 215 33.35 11.67 -12.49
CA TRP A 215 33.87 10.30 -12.45
C TRP A 215 33.90 9.76 -13.85
#